data_6bb0bb809460d91013df6194e9735174
#
_entry.id   6bb0bb809460d91013df6194e9735174
#
_cell.length_a   1.000
_cell.length_b   1.000
_cell.length_c   1.000
_cell.angle_alpha   90.00
_cell.angle_beta   90.00
_cell.angle_gamma   90.00
#
_symmetry.space_group_name_H-M   'P 1'
#
loop_
_entity.id
_entity.type
_entity.pdbx_description
1 polymer ?
#
loop_
_entity_poly.entity_id
_entity_poly.type
_entity_poly.pdbx_seq_one_letter_code
_entity_poly.pdbx_strand_id
1 'polypeptide(L)'
;ELKRAAADCVASLHNATAENYSKTFLNSKSGEMTVVVQEMVDARTAGVIFSQAPMRPGYVLVEAVPGIGENLVSGRMAAQQYLVKGKRVEQMPDGALLSLQEAIELGEGGSRAEELFGMPMDLEWAIGADNKIKWLQARPITIEESVTINELDCPLDASAAVNTTGNIGEVMPGAVTPLNLSTNMYALDWGVMETYRQ
;
A
#
# COMPACT_ATOMS: atom_id res chain seq x y z
N GLU A 1 -20.97 7.60 -25.82
CA GLU A 1 -20.16 7.65 -24.59
C GLU A 1 -19.09 6.57 -24.58
N LEU A 2 -19.41 5.26 -24.68
CA LEU A 2 -18.45 4.15 -24.60
C LEU A 2 -17.30 4.25 -25.63
N LYS A 3 -17.61 4.56 -26.90
CA LYS A 3 -16.59 4.72 -27.94
C LYS A 3 -15.62 5.86 -27.63
N ARG A 4 -16.10 6.95 -27.04
CA ARG A 4 -15.27 8.08 -26.64
C ARG A 4 -14.39 7.70 -25.47
N ALA A 5 -14.93 7.08 -24.43
CA ALA A 5 -14.16 6.60 -23.29
C ALA A 5 -13.06 5.62 -23.70
N ALA A 6 -13.36 4.68 -24.62
CA ALA A 6 -12.37 3.79 -25.17
C ALA A 6 -11.25 4.51 -25.94
N ALA A 7 -11.61 5.53 -26.72
CA ALA A 7 -10.63 6.36 -27.45
C ALA A 7 -9.75 7.16 -26.47
N ASP A 8 -10.34 7.72 -25.41
CA ASP A 8 -9.62 8.46 -24.36
C ASP A 8 -8.64 7.53 -23.60
N CYS A 9 -9.04 6.28 -23.32
CA CYS A 9 -8.15 5.27 -22.76
C CYS A 9 -6.95 5.00 -23.68
N VAL A 10 -7.18 4.78 -24.97
CA VAL A 10 -6.08 4.55 -25.93
C VAL A 10 -5.17 5.77 -26.02
N ALA A 11 -5.72 6.97 -26.01
CA ALA A 11 -4.94 8.21 -26.05
C ALA A 11 -4.05 8.39 -24.82
N SER A 12 -4.46 7.84 -23.67
CA SER A 12 -3.67 7.91 -22.43
C SER A 12 -2.32 7.18 -22.47
N LEU A 13 -2.13 6.27 -23.43
CA LEU A 13 -0.84 5.61 -23.69
C LEU A 13 0.31 6.59 -23.95
N HIS A 14 -0.02 7.74 -24.51
CA HIS A 14 0.97 8.76 -24.89
C HIS A 14 1.14 9.86 -23.85
N ASN A 15 0.61 9.68 -22.64
CA ASN A 15 0.88 10.63 -21.58
C ASN A 15 2.24 10.31 -20.90
N ALA A 16 2.86 11.35 -20.31
CA ALA A 16 4.18 11.24 -19.71
C ALA A 16 4.29 10.16 -18.61
N THR A 17 3.20 9.93 -17.88
CA THR A 17 3.16 8.91 -16.81
C THR A 17 3.20 7.50 -17.39
N ALA A 18 2.41 7.23 -18.45
CA ALA A 18 2.40 5.92 -19.11
C ALA A 18 3.72 5.64 -19.82
N GLU A 19 4.33 6.64 -20.44
CA GLU A 19 5.65 6.51 -21.08
C GLU A 19 6.75 6.20 -20.07
N ASN A 20 6.74 6.86 -18.91
CA ASN A 20 7.71 6.59 -17.85
C ASN A 20 7.52 5.18 -17.26
N TYR A 21 6.28 4.77 -16.99
CA TYR A 21 5.96 3.44 -16.51
C TYR A 21 6.43 2.35 -17.50
N SER A 22 6.12 2.54 -18.76
CA SER A 22 6.52 1.62 -19.84
C SER A 22 8.04 1.46 -19.96
N LYS A 23 8.79 2.53 -19.80
CA LYS A 23 10.27 2.52 -19.82
C LYS A 23 10.86 1.79 -18.61
N THR A 24 10.25 1.98 -17.43
CA THR A 24 10.78 1.46 -16.17
C THR A 24 10.44 -0.01 -15.96
N PHE A 25 9.22 -0.43 -16.29
CA PHE A 25 8.72 -1.75 -15.89
C PHE A 25 8.49 -2.74 -17.04
N LEU A 26 8.22 -2.30 -18.25
CA LEU A 26 7.79 -3.23 -19.29
C LEU A 26 8.87 -3.59 -20.30
N ASN A 27 9.98 -2.85 -20.38
CA ASN A 27 11.05 -3.06 -21.35
C ASN A 27 10.53 -3.35 -22.80
N SER A 28 9.24 -2.99 -23.04
CA SER A 28 8.54 -3.32 -24.28
C SER A 28 8.30 -2.07 -25.11
N LYS A 29 8.64 -2.21 -26.40
CA LYS A 29 8.43 -1.17 -27.42
C LYS A 29 7.05 -1.26 -28.09
N SER A 30 6.14 -2.10 -27.60
CA SER A 30 4.85 -2.30 -28.25
C SER A 30 3.82 -1.28 -27.77
N GLY A 31 3.45 -0.36 -28.62
CA GLY A 31 2.40 0.61 -28.40
C GLY A 31 0.98 0.06 -28.55
N GLU A 32 0.75 -1.25 -28.26
CA GLU A 32 -0.57 -1.84 -28.29
C GLU A 32 -1.21 -1.82 -26.90
N MET A 33 -2.43 -1.30 -26.83
CA MET A 33 -3.23 -1.26 -25.61
C MET A 33 -4.54 -2.00 -25.80
N THR A 34 -4.85 -2.91 -24.89
CA THR A 34 -6.15 -3.54 -24.83
C THR A 34 -7.06 -2.76 -23.88
N VAL A 35 -8.23 -2.38 -24.36
CA VAL A 35 -9.25 -1.71 -23.55
C VAL A 35 -10.26 -2.76 -23.07
N VAL A 36 -10.42 -2.86 -21.76
CA VAL A 36 -11.41 -3.73 -21.11
C VAL A 36 -12.64 -2.89 -20.77
N VAL A 37 -13.81 -3.36 -21.17
CA VAL A 37 -15.10 -2.77 -20.78
C VAL A 37 -15.71 -3.63 -19.71
N GLN A 38 -15.89 -3.07 -18.53
CA GLN A 38 -16.41 -3.74 -17.35
C GLN A 38 -17.68 -3.07 -16.84
N GLU A 39 -18.64 -3.84 -16.36
CA GLU A 39 -19.83 -3.31 -15.72
C GLU A 39 -19.46 -2.58 -14.44
N MET A 40 -20.05 -1.39 -14.24
CA MET A 40 -19.86 -0.62 -13.03
C MET A 40 -20.65 -1.25 -11.88
N VAL A 41 -19.98 -1.49 -10.77
CA VAL A 41 -20.62 -1.97 -9.54
C VAL A 41 -21.19 -0.78 -8.77
N ASP A 42 -22.47 -0.81 -8.47
CA ASP A 42 -23.09 0.12 -7.51
C ASP A 42 -22.66 -0.31 -6.09
N ALA A 43 -21.48 0.15 -5.70
CA ALA A 43 -20.81 -0.30 -4.50
C ALA A 43 -21.29 0.45 -3.25
N ARG A 44 -21.70 -0.28 -2.20
CA ARG A 44 -21.84 0.30 -0.85
C ARG A 44 -20.50 0.49 -0.16
N THR A 45 -19.54 -0.36 -0.48
CA THR A 45 -18.14 -0.26 -0.03
C THR A 45 -17.23 -0.90 -1.07
N ALA A 46 -16.05 -0.36 -1.22
CA ALA A 46 -15.02 -0.87 -2.12
C ALA A 46 -13.64 -0.68 -1.49
N GLY A 47 -12.62 -1.29 -2.05
CA GLY A 47 -11.29 -1.15 -1.52
C GLY A 47 -10.24 -1.99 -2.22
N VAL A 48 -9.11 -2.14 -1.53
CA VAL A 48 -7.98 -2.94 -1.99
C VAL A 48 -7.60 -3.99 -0.96
N ILE A 49 -6.93 -5.03 -1.41
CA ILE A 49 -6.36 -6.07 -0.56
C ILE A 49 -4.90 -6.23 -0.95
N PHE A 50 -4.03 -6.21 0.03
CA PHE A 50 -2.66 -6.68 -0.11
C PHE A 50 -2.56 -8.07 0.49
N SER A 51 -2.29 -9.08 -0.32
CA SER A 51 -2.20 -10.48 0.14
C SER A 51 -1.08 -10.68 1.17
N GLN A 52 -0.10 -9.77 1.16
CA GLN A 52 0.90 -9.63 2.21
C GLN A 52 0.88 -8.20 2.75
N ALA A 53 0.53 -8.04 4.02
CA ALA A 53 0.54 -6.74 4.66
C ALA A 53 1.97 -6.18 4.75
N PRO A 54 2.25 -4.96 4.24
CA PRO A 54 3.60 -4.41 4.15
C PRO A 54 4.37 -4.38 5.47
N MET A 55 3.68 -4.12 6.58
CA MET A 55 4.28 -3.98 7.91
C MET A 55 4.06 -5.20 8.82
N ARG A 56 3.38 -6.24 8.35
CA ARG A 56 3.02 -7.43 9.13
C ARG A 56 3.07 -8.70 8.30
N PRO A 57 4.24 -9.34 8.17
CA PRO A 57 4.38 -10.60 7.44
C PRO A 57 3.40 -11.68 7.93
N GLY A 58 2.79 -12.39 6.98
CA GLY A 58 1.83 -13.45 7.26
C GLY A 58 0.41 -12.97 7.59
N TYR A 59 0.13 -11.68 7.36
CA TYR A 59 -1.21 -11.10 7.40
C TYR A 59 -1.63 -10.59 6.02
N VAL A 60 -2.92 -10.65 5.77
CA VAL A 60 -3.56 -9.95 4.65
C VAL A 60 -4.06 -8.60 5.17
N LEU A 61 -3.77 -7.52 4.45
CA LEU A 61 -4.31 -6.20 4.72
C LEU A 61 -5.49 -5.95 3.79
N VAL A 62 -6.66 -5.71 4.37
CA VAL A 62 -7.86 -5.28 3.64
C VAL A 62 -8.11 -3.83 3.96
N GLU A 63 -8.19 -2.99 2.95
CA GLU A 63 -8.56 -1.58 3.05
C GLU A 63 -9.93 -1.36 2.45
N ALA A 64 -10.77 -0.58 3.14
CA ALA A 64 -12.15 -0.33 2.75
C ALA A 64 -12.51 1.15 2.85
N VAL A 65 -13.27 1.64 1.87
CA VAL A 65 -13.88 2.97 1.86
C VAL A 65 -15.38 2.85 1.54
N PRO A 66 -16.22 3.78 2.00
CA PRO A 66 -17.62 3.79 1.61
C PRO A 66 -17.79 4.16 0.13
N GLY A 67 -18.75 3.54 -0.53
CA GLY A 67 -19.06 3.77 -1.93
C GLY A 67 -18.03 3.18 -2.89
N ILE A 68 -17.74 3.89 -3.97
CA ILE A 68 -16.80 3.46 -5.01
C ILE A 68 -15.34 3.69 -4.62
N GLY A 69 -14.42 2.82 -5.08
CA GLY A 69 -13.00 2.84 -4.72
C GLY A 69 -12.20 4.05 -5.22
N GLU A 70 -12.75 4.89 -6.08
CA GLU A 70 -12.06 6.07 -6.65
C GLU A 70 -11.53 7.03 -5.56
N ASN A 71 -12.27 7.17 -4.45
CA ASN A 71 -11.88 8.01 -3.33
C ASN A 71 -10.64 7.48 -2.60
N LEU A 72 -10.44 6.17 -2.59
CA LEU A 72 -9.26 5.52 -2.03
C LEU A 72 -8.03 5.76 -2.93
N VAL A 73 -8.16 5.42 -4.20
CA VAL A 73 -7.06 5.51 -5.18
C VAL A 73 -6.59 6.95 -5.36
N SER A 74 -7.50 7.93 -5.27
CA SER A 74 -7.16 9.36 -5.36
C SER A 74 -6.58 9.95 -4.07
N GLY A 75 -6.45 9.18 -2.99
CA GLY A 75 -5.95 9.64 -1.69
C GLY A 75 -6.85 10.67 -0.98
N ARG A 76 -8.10 10.81 -1.41
CA ARG A 76 -9.04 11.79 -0.86
C ARG A 76 -9.66 11.36 0.46
N MET A 77 -9.61 10.08 0.78
CA MET A 77 -10.20 9.52 1.99
C MET A 77 -9.24 8.49 2.62
N ALA A 78 -9.11 8.55 3.94
CA ALA A 78 -8.40 7.51 4.68
C ALA A 78 -9.23 6.22 4.68
N ALA A 79 -8.62 5.11 4.31
CA ALA A 79 -9.26 3.81 4.34
C ALA A 79 -9.37 3.27 5.76
N GLN A 80 -10.42 2.52 6.02
CA GLN A 80 -10.47 1.62 7.16
C GLN A 80 -9.61 0.38 6.87
N GLN A 81 -8.75 0.01 7.81
CA GLN A 81 -7.83 -1.10 7.66
C GLN A 81 -8.24 -2.29 8.54
N TYR A 82 -8.20 -3.47 7.95
CA TYR A 82 -8.48 -4.74 8.61
C TYR A 82 -7.28 -5.66 8.39
N LEU A 83 -6.73 -6.19 9.48
CA LEU A 83 -5.66 -7.19 9.42
C LEU A 83 -6.24 -8.57 9.62
N VAL A 84 -6.11 -9.41 8.61
CA VAL A 84 -6.69 -10.75 8.57
C VAL A 84 -5.59 -11.81 8.53
N LYS A 85 -5.75 -12.85 9.35
CA LYS A 85 -4.88 -14.03 9.33
C LYS A 85 -5.72 -15.30 9.39
N GLY A 86 -5.80 -16.00 8.26
CA GLY A 86 -6.71 -17.13 8.10
C GLY A 86 -8.16 -16.68 8.39
N LYS A 87 -8.82 -17.32 9.34
CA LYS A 87 -10.20 -17.01 9.74
C LYS A 87 -10.31 -16.04 10.93
N ARG A 88 -9.28 -15.24 11.19
CA ARG A 88 -9.27 -14.27 12.28
C ARG A 88 -9.00 -12.87 11.76
N VAL A 89 -9.77 -11.91 12.25
CA VAL A 89 -9.51 -10.49 12.05
C VAL A 89 -8.86 -9.99 13.34
N GLU A 90 -7.58 -9.62 13.29
CA GLU A 90 -6.85 -9.15 14.45
C GLU A 90 -7.00 -7.64 14.67
N GLN A 91 -7.24 -6.91 13.60
CA GLN A 91 -7.54 -5.48 13.67
C GLN A 91 -8.81 -5.21 12.92
N MET A 92 -9.79 -4.62 13.61
CA MET A 92 -11.06 -4.17 13.08
C MET A 92 -11.33 -2.76 13.60
N PRO A 93 -11.62 -1.78 12.72
CA PRO A 93 -11.86 -0.40 13.16
C PRO A 93 -13.20 -0.23 13.85
N ASP A 94 -13.29 0.77 14.71
CA ASP A 94 -14.58 1.21 15.26
C ASP A 94 -15.48 1.76 14.15
N GLY A 95 -16.75 1.42 14.17
CA GLY A 95 -17.69 1.80 13.09
C GLY A 95 -17.34 1.14 11.75
N ALA A 96 -16.95 -0.13 11.80
CA ALA A 96 -16.47 -0.89 10.66
C ALA A 96 -17.45 -0.89 9.48
N LEU A 97 -16.93 -0.64 8.27
CA LEU A 97 -17.67 -0.72 7.00
C LEU A 97 -17.95 -2.18 6.58
N LEU A 98 -17.09 -3.09 7.01
CA LEU A 98 -17.20 -4.52 6.76
C LEU A 98 -17.68 -5.23 8.01
N SER A 99 -18.56 -6.20 7.85
CA SER A 99 -18.81 -7.20 8.88
C SER A 99 -17.57 -8.10 9.07
N LEU A 100 -17.51 -8.77 10.22
CA LEU A 100 -16.47 -9.75 10.49
C LEU A 100 -16.36 -10.82 9.39
N GLN A 101 -17.52 -11.31 8.92
CA GLN A 101 -17.55 -12.34 7.87
C GLN A 101 -17.02 -11.83 6.54
N GLU A 102 -17.37 -10.61 6.14
CA GLU A 102 -16.87 -10.00 4.89
C GLU A 102 -15.37 -9.75 4.96
N ALA A 103 -14.84 -9.28 6.09
CA ALA A 103 -13.40 -9.08 6.27
C ALA A 103 -12.65 -10.43 6.16
N ILE A 104 -13.21 -11.51 6.72
CA ILE A 104 -12.62 -12.86 6.59
C ILE A 104 -12.65 -13.33 5.13
N GLU A 105 -13.79 -13.21 4.44
CA GLU A 105 -13.91 -13.63 3.04
C GLU A 105 -12.95 -12.87 2.12
N LEU A 106 -12.79 -11.57 2.34
CA LEU A 106 -11.84 -10.76 1.60
C LEU A 106 -10.40 -11.19 1.89
N GLY A 107 -10.07 -11.46 3.15
CA GLY A 107 -8.76 -11.97 3.54
C GLY A 107 -8.44 -13.35 2.96
N GLU A 108 -9.41 -14.27 2.98
CA GLU A 108 -9.29 -15.58 2.34
C GLU A 108 -9.13 -15.44 0.81
N GLY A 109 -9.84 -14.48 0.19
CA GLY A 109 -9.69 -14.15 -1.22
C GLY A 109 -8.28 -13.67 -1.58
N GLY A 110 -7.70 -12.80 -0.75
CA GLY A 110 -6.32 -12.33 -0.90
C GLY A 110 -5.31 -13.48 -0.82
N SER A 111 -5.43 -14.33 0.20
CA SER A 111 -4.57 -15.51 0.37
C SER A 111 -4.69 -16.49 -0.80
N ARG A 112 -5.91 -16.72 -1.27
CA ARG A 112 -6.17 -17.60 -2.40
C ARG A 112 -5.61 -17.07 -3.71
N ALA A 113 -5.66 -15.76 -3.92
CA ALA A 113 -5.05 -15.14 -5.09
C ALA A 113 -3.53 -15.31 -5.06
N GLU A 114 -2.87 -15.08 -3.91
CA GLU A 114 -1.44 -15.32 -3.76
C GLU A 114 -1.05 -16.76 -4.07
N GLU A 115 -1.80 -17.73 -3.53
CA GLU A 115 -1.58 -19.16 -3.84
C GLU A 115 -1.74 -19.45 -5.33
N LEU A 116 -2.77 -18.89 -5.97
CA LEU A 116 -3.08 -19.13 -7.38
C LEU A 116 -2.01 -18.55 -8.32
N PHE A 117 -1.52 -17.36 -8.03
CA PHE A 117 -0.54 -16.68 -8.86
C PHE A 117 0.91 -16.95 -8.44
N GLY A 118 1.13 -17.56 -7.27
CA GLY A 118 2.45 -17.91 -6.75
C GLY A 118 3.30 -16.71 -6.33
N MET A 119 2.68 -15.55 -6.10
CA MET A 119 3.34 -14.29 -5.71
C MET A 119 2.37 -13.37 -4.97
N PRO A 120 2.89 -12.40 -4.18
CA PRO A 120 2.06 -11.41 -3.51
C PRO A 120 1.19 -10.60 -4.49
N MET A 121 -0.08 -10.44 -4.16
CA MET A 121 -1.08 -9.82 -5.00
C MET A 121 -1.72 -8.61 -4.36
N ASP A 122 -1.99 -7.60 -5.18
CA ASP A 122 -2.83 -6.45 -4.93
C ASP A 122 -4.15 -6.65 -5.68
N LEU A 123 -5.27 -6.64 -4.94
CA LEU A 123 -6.59 -6.92 -5.47
C LEU A 123 -7.52 -5.75 -5.24
N GLU A 124 -8.25 -5.35 -6.27
CA GLU A 124 -9.36 -4.41 -6.11
C GLU A 124 -10.69 -5.16 -6.01
N TRP A 125 -11.53 -4.70 -5.11
CA TRP A 125 -12.82 -5.32 -4.83
C TRP A 125 -13.90 -4.30 -4.55
N ALA A 126 -15.15 -4.72 -4.71
CA ALA A 126 -16.33 -3.96 -4.32
C ALA A 126 -17.42 -4.90 -3.77
N ILE A 127 -18.24 -4.38 -2.85
CA ILE A 127 -19.45 -5.03 -2.37
C ILE A 127 -20.63 -4.15 -2.76
N GLY A 128 -21.51 -4.69 -3.58
CA GLY A 128 -22.73 -4.02 -4.02
C GLY A 128 -23.86 -4.08 -2.99
N ALA A 129 -25.03 -3.56 -3.37
CA ALA A 129 -26.25 -3.64 -2.57
C ALA A 129 -26.74 -5.08 -2.33
N ASP A 130 -26.31 -6.03 -3.17
CA ASP A 130 -26.57 -7.46 -3.02
C ASP A 130 -25.68 -8.16 -1.99
N ASN A 131 -24.81 -7.42 -1.30
CA ASN A 131 -23.82 -7.88 -0.33
C ASN A 131 -22.86 -8.95 -0.88
N LYS A 132 -22.68 -9.02 -2.20
CA LYS A 132 -21.73 -9.94 -2.82
C LYS A 132 -20.41 -9.21 -3.12
N ILE A 133 -19.32 -9.91 -2.81
CA ILE A 133 -17.98 -9.46 -3.19
C ILE A 133 -17.83 -9.59 -4.71
N LYS A 134 -17.43 -8.53 -5.35
CA LYS A 134 -17.04 -8.46 -6.77
C LYS A 134 -15.55 -8.18 -6.84
N TRP A 135 -14.80 -9.06 -7.48
CA TRP A 135 -13.38 -8.86 -7.75
C TRP A 135 -13.24 -8.04 -9.02
N LEU A 136 -12.53 -6.93 -8.95
CA LEU A 136 -12.45 -5.96 -10.03
C LEU A 136 -11.11 -6.03 -10.78
N GLN A 137 -10.02 -6.20 -10.04
CA GLN A 137 -8.67 -6.27 -10.59
C GLN A 137 -7.78 -7.12 -9.68
N ALA A 138 -6.80 -7.79 -10.29
CA ALA A 138 -5.71 -8.45 -9.58
C ALA A 138 -4.39 -8.12 -10.29
N ARG A 139 -3.39 -7.69 -9.54
CA ARG A 139 -2.06 -7.41 -10.06
C ARG A 139 -0.99 -7.90 -9.08
N PRO A 140 0.18 -8.31 -9.56
CA PRO A 140 1.30 -8.60 -8.69
C PRO A 140 1.70 -7.36 -7.90
N ILE A 141 2.01 -7.55 -6.62
CA ILE A 141 2.73 -6.53 -5.87
C ILE A 141 4.17 -6.56 -6.38
N THR A 142 4.52 -5.60 -7.24
CA THR A 142 5.91 -5.35 -7.56
C THR A 142 6.53 -4.65 -6.36
N ILE A 143 6.99 -5.43 -5.40
CA ILE A 143 7.97 -4.92 -4.47
C ILE A 143 9.20 -4.69 -5.35
N GLU A 144 9.51 -3.43 -5.68
CA GLU A 144 10.90 -3.15 -5.93
C GLU A 144 11.61 -3.70 -4.69
N GLU A 145 12.48 -4.69 -4.89
CA GLU A 145 13.62 -4.83 -4.02
C GLU A 145 14.41 -3.51 -4.20
N SER A 146 13.84 -2.42 -3.68
CA SER A 146 14.67 -1.32 -3.27
C SER A 146 15.64 -2.03 -2.33
N VAL A 147 16.87 -2.18 -2.77
CA VAL A 147 17.99 -2.30 -1.85
C VAL A 147 17.70 -1.15 -0.90
N THR A 148 17.02 -1.47 0.20
CA THR A 148 16.84 -0.55 1.30
C THR A 148 18.26 -0.35 1.76
N ILE A 149 18.94 0.60 1.14
CA ILE A 149 20.08 1.22 1.76
C ILE A 149 19.44 1.77 3.02
N ASN A 150 19.51 0.97 4.07
CA ASN A 150 19.16 1.45 5.38
C ASN A 150 20.24 2.50 5.67
N GLU A 151 19.93 3.76 5.36
CA GLU A 151 20.84 4.89 5.57
C GLU A 151 21.26 5.00 7.03
N LEU A 152 20.57 4.25 7.91
CA LEU A 152 20.88 4.10 9.33
C LEU A 152 21.75 2.86 9.62
N ASP A 153 22.04 2.03 8.63
CA ASP A 153 22.99 0.91 8.74
C ASP A 153 24.41 1.47 8.75
N CYS A 154 24.83 1.93 9.91
CA CYS A 154 26.22 2.21 10.14
C CYS A 154 26.89 0.94 10.72
N PRO A 155 28.17 0.68 10.44
CA PRO A 155 28.89 -0.46 10.97
C PRO A 155 29.21 -0.25 12.48
N LEU A 156 28.17 -0.24 13.30
CA LEU A 156 28.31 -0.25 14.75
C LEU A 156 28.54 -1.69 15.19
N ASP A 157 29.49 -1.88 16.08
CA ASP A 157 29.64 -3.17 16.76
C ASP A 157 28.38 -3.44 17.58
N ALA A 158 27.51 -4.31 17.07
CA ALA A 158 26.23 -4.63 17.69
C ALA A 158 26.38 -5.18 19.13
N SER A 159 27.57 -5.70 19.48
CA SER A 159 27.86 -6.20 20.82
C SER A 159 28.04 -5.09 21.87
N ALA A 160 28.33 -3.87 21.44
CA ALA A 160 28.54 -2.70 22.30
C ALA A 160 27.43 -1.64 22.19
N ALA A 161 26.48 -1.80 21.24
CA ALA A 161 25.44 -0.82 21.01
C ALA A 161 24.21 -1.07 21.89
N VAL A 162 23.84 -0.10 22.71
CA VAL A 162 22.56 -0.07 23.42
C VAL A 162 21.63 0.88 22.70
N ASN A 163 20.61 0.34 22.04
CA ASN A 163 19.60 1.14 21.34
C ASN A 163 18.43 1.43 22.28
N THR A 164 18.06 2.70 22.38
CA THR A 164 16.88 3.14 23.13
C THR A 164 16.01 4.05 22.28
N THR A 165 14.71 3.86 22.36
CA THR A 165 13.71 4.75 21.70
C THR A 165 13.15 5.80 22.67
N GLY A 166 13.60 5.83 23.93
CA GLY A 166 13.02 6.65 24.99
C GLY A 166 12.88 8.14 24.60
N ASN A 167 14.00 8.82 24.38
CA ASN A 167 13.97 10.24 24.04
C ASN A 167 13.48 10.54 22.62
N ILE A 168 13.74 9.63 21.68
CA ILE A 168 13.33 9.83 20.28
C ILE A 168 11.81 9.77 20.14
N GLY A 169 11.15 8.89 20.88
CA GLY A 169 9.69 8.77 20.87
C GLY A 169 8.96 10.03 21.40
N GLU A 170 9.59 10.80 22.28
CA GLU A 170 9.04 12.05 22.82
C GLU A 170 9.28 13.25 21.88
N VAL A 171 10.44 13.31 21.24
CA VAL A 171 10.88 14.45 20.43
C VAL A 171 10.44 14.31 18.96
N MET A 172 10.39 13.10 18.43
CA MET A 172 10.02 12.81 17.05
C MET A 172 8.97 11.67 17.00
N PRO A 173 7.74 11.91 17.45
CA PRO A 173 6.69 10.91 17.39
C PRO A 173 6.26 10.69 15.93
N GLY A 174 6.44 9.48 15.43
CA GLY A 174 6.02 9.06 14.10
C GLY A 174 7.17 8.96 13.09
N ALA A 175 6.80 8.74 11.84
CA ALA A 175 7.76 8.60 10.74
C ALA A 175 8.36 9.96 10.36
N VAL A 176 9.68 10.06 10.32
CA VAL A 176 10.41 11.24 9.85
C VAL A 176 11.04 10.96 8.49
N THR A 177 11.15 11.98 7.66
CA THR A 177 11.86 11.85 6.39
C THR A 177 13.36 11.69 6.62
N PRO A 178 14.11 11.00 5.75
CA PRO A 178 15.57 10.89 5.85
C PRO A 178 16.27 12.24 5.97
N LEU A 179 15.77 13.26 5.27
CA LEU A 179 16.32 14.62 5.36
C LEU A 179 16.13 15.22 6.75
N ASN A 180 14.92 15.10 7.34
CA ASN A 180 14.66 15.62 8.69
C ASN A 180 15.48 14.85 9.73
N LEU A 181 15.64 13.55 9.58
CA LEU A 181 16.45 12.74 10.47
C LEU A 181 17.92 13.17 10.42
N SER A 182 18.50 13.29 9.24
CA SER A 182 19.92 13.67 9.07
C SER A 182 20.20 15.09 9.59
N THR A 183 19.33 16.07 9.32
CA THR A 183 19.51 17.44 9.78
C THR A 183 19.34 17.57 11.28
N ASN A 184 18.35 16.91 11.88
CA ASN A 184 18.10 16.95 13.31
C ASN A 184 19.20 16.20 14.09
N MET A 185 19.63 15.03 13.61
CA MET A 185 20.73 14.29 14.24
C MET A 185 22.06 15.05 14.18
N TYR A 186 22.35 15.71 13.06
CA TYR A 186 23.52 16.58 12.96
C TYR A 186 23.47 17.75 13.95
N ALA A 187 22.32 18.43 14.08
CA ALA A 187 22.15 19.53 15.01
C ALA A 187 22.25 19.09 16.48
N LEU A 188 21.69 17.90 16.80
CA LEU A 188 21.80 17.31 18.14
C LEU A 188 23.26 16.92 18.47
N ASP A 189 23.97 16.27 17.55
CA ASP A 189 25.35 15.87 17.75
C ASP A 189 26.25 17.10 17.94
N TRP A 190 26.09 18.12 17.12
CA TRP A 190 26.82 19.39 17.26
C TRP A 190 26.51 20.07 18.59
N GLY A 191 25.24 20.16 18.99
CA GLY A 191 24.82 20.78 20.24
C GLY A 191 25.37 20.05 21.47
N VAL A 192 25.34 18.73 21.47
CA VAL A 192 25.90 17.90 22.56
C VAL A 192 27.42 18.06 22.65
N MET A 193 28.11 17.97 21.50
CA MET A 193 29.59 18.09 21.48
C MET A 193 30.09 19.48 21.90
N GLU A 194 29.33 20.55 21.56
CA GLU A 194 29.69 21.91 21.99
C GLU A 194 29.51 22.10 23.50
N THR A 195 28.50 21.45 24.09
CA THR A 195 28.25 21.52 25.55
C THR A 195 29.35 20.84 26.35
N TYR A 196 30.01 19.81 25.81
CA TYR A 196 31.12 19.09 26.48
C TYR A 196 32.50 19.71 26.21
N ARG A 197 32.61 20.73 25.36
CA ARG A 197 33.87 21.47 25.09
C ARG A 197 34.10 22.65 26.03
N GLN A 198 33.14 23.01 26.88
CA GLN A 198 33.26 23.99 27.92
C GLN A 198 33.63 23.34 29.26
#